data_fec440650ee9baef112c65525cd9bec9
#
_entry.id   fec440650ee9baef112c65525cd9bec9
#
_cell.length_a   1.000
_cell.length_b   1.000
_cell.length_c   1.000
_cell.angle_alpha   90.00
_cell.angle_beta   90.00
_cell.angle_gamma   90.00
#
_symmetry.space_group_name_H-M   'P 1'
#
loop_
_entity.id
_entity.type
_entity.pdbx_description
1 polymer ?
#
loop_
_entity_poly.entity_id
_entity_poly.type
_entity_poly.pdbx_seq_one_letter_code
_entity_poly.pdbx_strand_id
1 'polypeptide(L)'
;MNHQIQRRAVIGLVSAVSMALFISTRAPAQDAADLAEGMRLFQQKGDCQACHGWAGDGRKMDSQMPDGADLRALQMDRQTLITTIKCGRPGTGMPAFDKFAYSDGRCFGLKQADLRSRGLPMGDAPATLTPNEIGLLADFLLAKIVGKGPLSRAQCIEFWGKPVEACSEIRE
;
A
#
# COMPACT_ATOMS: atom_id res chain seq x y z
N MET A 1 30.83 83.86 -9.96
CA MET A 1 31.21 82.81 -10.92
C MET A 1 30.93 81.48 -10.29
N ASN A 2 29.77 80.92 -10.67
CA ASN A 2 29.19 79.70 -10.04
C ASN A 2 29.46 78.50 -10.92
N HIS A 3 30.20 77.53 -10.40
CA HIS A 3 30.30 76.21 -11.01
C HIS A 3 29.36 75.24 -10.28
N GLN A 4 28.26 74.90 -10.93
CA GLN A 4 27.36 73.84 -10.57
C GLN A 4 27.95 72.44 -10.96
N ILE A 5 28.32 71.65 -9.98
CA ILE A 5 28.75 70.29 -10.21
C ILE A 5 27.49 69.39 -10.13
N GLN A 6 27.07 68.93 -11.27
CA GLN A 6 25.99 67.92 -11.36
C GLN A 6 26.51 66.52 -10.95
N ARG A 7 26.01 66.02 -9.84
CA ARG A 7 26.24 64.63 -9.42
C ARG A 7 25.23 63.71 -10.16
N ARG A 8 25.75 62.89 -11.06
CA ARG A 8 24.97 61.83 -11.71
C ARG A 8 24.84 60.67 -10.73
N ALA A 9 23.61 60.38 -10.27
CA ALA A 9 23.28 59.21 -9.52
C ALA A 9 23.24 58.00 -10.45
N VAL A 10 24.07 57.00 -10.22
CA VAL A 10 24.06 55.73 -10.89
C VAL A 10 23.09 54.84 -10.11
N ILE A 11 21.92 54.58 -10.70
CA ILE A 11 20.95 53.65 -10.17
C ILE A 11 21.39 52.25 -10.57
N GLY A 12 21.93 51.48 -9.62
CA GLY A 12 22.26 50.08 -9.79
C GLY A 12 20.99 49.23 -9.78
N LEU A 13 20.68 48.59 -10.91
CA LEU A 13 19.63 47.60 -11.02
C LEU A 13 20.09 46.30 -10.33
N VAL A 14 19.55 46.02 -9.17
CA VAL A 14 19.72 44.69 -8.52
C VAL A 14 18.69 43.73 -9.12
N SER A 15 19.15 42.88 -10.04
CA SER A 15 18.36 41.77 -10.56
C SER A 15 18.22 40.68 -9.48
N ALA A 16 17.06 40.63 -8.84
CA ALA A 16 16.70 39.52 -7.97
C ALA A 16 16.39 38.29 -8.83
N VAL A 17 17.31 37.34 -8.89
CA VAL A 17 17.07 36.02 -9.47
C VAL A 17 16.19 35.23 -8.50
N SER A 18 14.89 35.19 -8.77
CA SER A 18 13.94 34.33 -8.05
C SER A 18 14.18 32.88 -8.45
N MET A 19 14.84 32.13 -7.58
CA MET A 19 15.00 30.69 -7.70
C MET A 19 13.65 30.04 -7.32
N ALA A 20 12.84 29.75 -8.35
CA ALA A 20 11.59 29.01 -8.16
C ALA A 20 11.93 27.59 -7.74
N LEU A 21 11.70 27.25 -6.46
CA LEU A 21 11.68 25.88 -5.99
C LEU A 21 10.50 25.17 -6.67
N PHE A 22 10.80 24.31 -7.65
CA PHE A 22 9.83 23.36 -8.19
C PHE A 22 9.56 22.30 -7.12
N ILE A 23 8.58 22.53 -6.24
CA ILE A 23 8.00 21.49 -5.43
C ILE A 23 7.20 20.61 -6.40
N SER A 24 7.78 19.47 -6.80
CA SER A 24 7.08 18.46 -7.56
C SER A 24 5.97 17.87 -6.68
N THR A 25 4.80 18.48 -6.73
CA THR A 25 3.60 17.88 -6.14
C THR A 25 3.21 16.70 -7.03
N ARG A 26 3.20 15.50 -6.45
CA ARG A 26 2.70 14.31 -7.12
C ARG A 26 1.28 14.58 -7.60
N ALA A 27 1.00 14.33 -8.87
CA ALA A 27 -0.28 14.68 -9.45
C ALA A 27 -1.38 13.78 -8.85
N PRO A 28 -2.55 14.31 -8.45
CA PRO A 28 -3.64 13.51 -7.87
C PRO A 28 -4.12 12.37 -8.78
N ALA A 29 -3.96 12.49 -10.09
CA ALA A 29 -4.26 11.42 -11.05
C ALA A 29 -3.30 10.22 -10.93
N GLN A 30 -2.02 10.44 -10.63
CA GLN A 30 -1.05 9.35 -10.41
C GLN A 30 -1.37 8.58 -9.13
N ASP A 31 -1.71 9.27 -8.04
CA ASP A 31 -2.09 8.62 -6.79
C ASP A 31 -3.37 7.78 -6.93
N ALA A 32 -4.35 8.25 -7.73
CA ALA A 32 -5.56 7.49 -8.03
C ALA A 32 -5.27 6.22 -8.85
N ALA A 33 -4.37 6.31 -9.85
CA ALA A 33 -3.96 5.16 -10.65
C ALA A 33 -3.19 4.12 -9.81
N ASP A 34 -2.31 4.57 -8.91
CA ASP A 34 -1.55 3.71 -8.01
C ASP A 34 -2.48 2.97 -7.04
N LEU A 35 -3.51 3.64 -6.49
CA LEU A 35 -4.52 3.01 -5.64
C LEU A 35 -5.40 2.01 -6.40
N ALA A 36 -5.77 2.31 -7.65
CA ALA A 36 -6.53 1.39 -8.49
C ALA A 36 -5.71 0.11 -8.80
N GLU A 37 -4.41 0.26 -9.07
CA GLU A 37 -3.53 -0.89 -9.27
C GLU A 37 -3.37 -1.69 -7.97
N GLY A 38 -3.19 -1.04 -6.82
CA GLY A 38 -3.15 -1.70 -5.51
C GLY A 38 -4.43 -2.51 -5.23
N MET A 39 -5.60 -1.97 -5.57
CA MET A 39 -6.88 -2.68 -5.49
C MET A 39 -6.93 -3.90 -6.42
N ARG A 40 -6.47 -3.76 -7.67
CA ARG A 40 -6.39 -4.87 -8.61
C ARG A 40 -5.46 -5.99 -8.10
N LEU A 41 -4.33 -5.63 -7.49
CA LEU A 41 -3.41 -6.58 -6.87
C LEU A 41 -4.07 -7.32 -5.71
N PHE A 42 -4.82 -6.61 -4.85
CA PHE A 42 -5.56 -7.20 -3.74
C PHE A 42 -6.63 -8.19 -4.18
N GLN A 43 -7.38 -7.83 -5.23
CA GLN A 43 -8.55 -8.61 -5.68
C GLN A 43 -8.20 -9.73 -6.66
N GLN A 44 -7.18 -9.55 -7.50
CA GLN A 44 -6.95 -10.43 -8.65
C GLN A 44 -5.60 -11.14 -8.57
N LYS A 45 -4.49 -10.41 -8.71
CA LYS A 45 -3.18 -11.05 -8.83
C LYS A 45 -2.71 -11.69 -7.54
N GLY A 46 -2.89 -11.01 -6.41
CA GLY A 46 -2.53 -11.52 -5.09
C GLY A 46 -3.65 -12.33 -4.44
N ASP A 47 -4.88 -12.16 -4.93
CA ASP A 47 -6.11 -12.78 -4.43
C ASP A 47 -6.23 -12.77 -2.90
N CYS A 48 -5.84 -11.64 -2.31
CA CYS A 48 -5.84 -11.46 -0.85
C CYS A 48 -7.25 -11.58 -0.25
N GLN A 49 -8.26 -11.19 -1.03
CA GLN A 49 -9.66 -11.26 -0.65
C GLN A 49 -10.16 -12.70 -0.40
N ALA A 50 -9.55 -13.69 -1.03
CA ALA A 50 -9.92 -15.08 -0.82
C ALA A 50 -9.87 -15.48 0.66
N CYS A 51 -8.84 -14.98 1.39
CA CYS A 51 -8.66 -15.21 2.82
C CYS A 51 -9.15 -14.03 3.68
N HIS A 52 -8.85 -12.78 3.27
CA HIS A 52 -9.08 -11.59 4.08
C HIS A 52 -10.45 -10.93 3.86
N GLY A 53 -11.24 -11.43 2.91
CA GLY A 53 -12.50 -10.81 2.50
C GLY A 53 -12.28 -9.61 1.56
N TRP A 54 -13.29 -9.30 0.74
CA TRP A 54 -13.23 -8.20 -0.22
C TRP A 54 -12.99 -6.83 0.46
N ALA A 55 -13.49 -6.66 1.68
CA ALA A 55 -13.33 -5.45 2.48
C ALA A 55 -12.11 -5.49 3.40
N GLY A 56 -11.38 -6.62 3.45
CA GLY A 56 -10.27 -6.85 4.38
C GLY A 56 -10.73 -7.06 5.82
N ASP A 57 -11.97 -7.44 6.05
CA ASP A 57 -12.60 -7.62 7.37
C ASP A 57 -12.49 -9.06 7.92
N GLY A 58 -11.64 -9.88 7.30
CA GLY A 58 -11.42 -11.28 7.69
C GLY A 58 -12.50 -12.25 7.24
N ARG A 59 -13.55 -11.77 6.56
CA ARG A 59 -14.62 -12.64 6.03
C ARG A 59 -14.21 -13.19 4.68
N LYS A 60 -13.49 -14.30 4.71
CA LYS A 60 -12.96 -14.95 3.50
C LYS A 60 -14.04 -15.18 2.45
N MET A 61 -13.66 -15.00 1.18
CA MET A 61 -14.58 -15.20 0.05
C MET A 61 -14.55 -16.63 -0.48
N ASP A 62 -13.49 -17.38 -0.20
CA ASP A 62 -13.36 -18.78 -0.56
C ASP A 62 -13.37 -19.66 0.70
N SER A 63 -14.36 -20.53 0.82
CA SER A 63 -14.51 -21.43 1.98
C SER A 63 -13.37 -22.44 2.12
N GLN A 64 -12.67 -22.75 1.04
CA GLN A 64 -11.52 -23.67 1.05
C GLN A 64 -10.22 -23.01 1.51
N MET A 65 -10.17 -21.69 1.49
CA MET A 65 -9.00 -20.95 1.92
C MET A 65 -8.93 -20.84 3.45
N PRO A 66 -7.72 -20.71 4.04
CA PRO A 66 -7.58 -20.46 5.47
C PRO A 66 -8.21 -19.12 5.87
N ASP A 67 -8.56 -18.97 7.15
CA ASP A 67 -9.04 -17.70 7.67
C ASP A 67 -7.92 -16.66 7.67
N GLY A 68 -8.18 -15.51 7.04
CA GLY A 68 -7.32 -14.35 7.07
C GLY A 68 -7.63 -13.45 8.27
N ALA A 69 -6.64 -12.67 8.72
CA ALA A 69 -6.87 -11.68 9.75
C ALA A 69 -7.83 -10.58 9.26
N ASP A 70 -8.60 -10.00 10.18
CA ASP A 70 -9.29 -8.74 9.97
C ASP A 70 -8.26 -7.61 9.86
N LEU A 71 -7.96 -7.20 8.62
CA LEU A 71 -6.99 -6.14 8.33
C LEU A 71 -7.50 -4.77 8.79
N ARG A 72 -8.81 -4.58 8.88
CA ARG A 72 -9.44 -3.32 9.28
C ARG A 72 -9.22 -3.00 10.75
N ALA A 73 -9.12 -4.04 11.57
CA ALA A 73 -8.84 -3.92 13.01
C ALA A 73 -7.35 -3.73 13.32
N LEU A 74 -6.45 -4.01 12.35
CA LEU A 74 -5.01 -3.94 12.58
C LEU A 74 -4.49 -2.49 12.54
N GLN A 75 -3.39 -2.27 13.29
CA GLN A 75 -2.57 -1.07 13.18
C GLN A 75 -1.19 -1.51 12.69
N MET A 76 -0.86 -1.13 11.47
CA MET A 76 0.42 -1.51 10.83
C MET A 76 0.95 -0.32 10.04
N ASP A 77 2.24 -0.10 10.13
CA ASP A 77 2.94 0.83 9.26
C ASP A 77 3.22 0.22 7.88
N ARG A 78 3.61 1.07 6.94
CA ARG A 78 3.90 0.69 5.57
C ARG A 78 4.99 -0.38 5.47
N GLN A 79 6.06 -0.25 6.24
CA GLN A 79 7.19 -1.17 6.18
C GLN A 79 6.83 -2.55 6.72
N THR A 80 6.04 -2.60 7.78
CA THR A 80 5.50 -3.84 8.34
C THR A 80 4.59 -4.54 7.35
N LEU A 81 3.71 -3.81 6.66
CA LEU A 81 2.87 -4.36 5.59
C LEU A 81 3.71 -4.92 4.44
N ILE A 82 4.67 -4.15 3.92
CA ILE A 82 5.57 -4.60 2.86
C ILE A 82 6.29 -5.89 3.27
N THR A 83 6.83 -5.94 4.48
CA THR A 83 7.53 -7.12 4.98
C THR A 83 6.60 -8.32 5.10
N THR A 84 5.38 -8.09 5.62
CA THR A 84 4.37 -9.15 5.79
C THR A 84 3.91 -9.71 4.43
N ILE A 85 3.63 -8.87 3.45
CA ILE A 85 3.26 -9.31 2.10
C ILE A 85 4.42 -10.05 1.43
N LYS A 86 5.62 -9.45 1.47
CA LYS A 86 6.83 -10.00 0.87
C LYS A 86 7.15 -11.38 1.42
N CYS A 87 7.16 -11.53 2.74
CA CYS A 87 7.67 -12.69 3.44
C CYS A 87 6.59 -13.69 3.87
N GLY A 88 5.31 -13.31 3.78
CA GLY A 88 4.26 -14.12 4.35
C GLY A 88 4.37 -14.23 5.88
N ARG A 89 3.68 -15.22 6.44
CA ARG A 89 3.70 -15.51 7.87
C ARG A 89 3.97 -17.00 8.10
N PRO A 90 5.24 -17.40 8.27
CA PRO A 90 5.62 -18.80 8.51
C PRO A 90 4.82 -19.42 9.66
N GLY A 91 4.36 -20.65 9.48
CA GLY A 91 3.48 -21.33 10.43
C GLY A 91 1.99 -20.98 10.27
N THR A 92 1.64 -20.23 9.22
CA THR A 92 0.25 -19.88 8.89
C THR A 92 -0.05 -20.15 7.41
N GLY A 93 -1.33 -19.99 7.01
CA GLY A 93 -1.73 -20.08 5.60
C GLY A 93 -1.34 -18.87 4.74
N MET A 94 -0.81 -17.77 5.33
CA MET A 94 -0.43 -16.59 4.55
C MET A 94 0.89 -16.81 3.79
N PRO A 95 0.86 -16.83 2.43
CA PRO A 95 2.05 -17.12 1.64
C PRO A 95 3.01 -15.92 1.55
N ALA A 96 4.24 -16.19 1.13
CA ALA A 96 5.18 -15.17 0.70
C ALA A 96 4.95 -14.81 -0.78
N PHE A 97 4.81 -13.52 -1.09
CA PHE A 97 4.63 -13.06 -2.46
C PHE A 97 5.94 -12.69 -3.17
N ASP A 98 7.07 -12.59 -2.45
CA ASP A 98 8.42 -12.53 -3.07
C ASP A 98 8.91 -13.95 -3.37
N LYS A 99 9.13 -14.27 -4.64
CA LYS A 99 9.64 -15.58 -5.07
C LYS A 99 10.97 -15.98 -4.43
N PHE A 100 11.72 -15.02 -3.92
CA PHE A 100 13.01 -15.23 -3.26
C PHE A 100 12.96 -15.13 -1.73
N ALA A 101 11.77 -15.04 -1.14
CA ALA A 101 11.57 -14.77 0.29
C ALA A 101 12.47 -15.60 1.22
N TYR A 102 12.64 -16.88 0.92
CA TYR A 102 13.37 -17.83 1.76
C TYR A 102 14.57 -18.46 1.06
N SER A 103 15.12 -17.81 0.04
CA SER A 103 16.30 -18.31 -0.67
C SER A 103 17.62 -17.93 0.02
N ASP A 104 17.70 -16.75 0.63
CA ASP A 104 18.94 -16.14 1.11
C ASP A 104 18.88 -15.54 2.53
N GLY A 105 17.79 -15.80 3.25
CA GLY A 105 17.60 -15.28 4.61
C GLY A 105 17.00 -13.86 4.68
N ARG A 106 16.62 -13.26 3.54
CA ARG A 106 16.02 -11.91 3.50
C ARG A 106 14.70 -11.77 4.27
N CYS A 107 14.02 -12.90 4.53
CA CYS A 107 12.81 -12.96 5.32
C CYS A 107 13.11 -13.59 6.68
N PHE A 108 13.14 -12.76 7.71
CA PHE A 108 13.32 -13.13 9.11
C PHE A 108 14.63 -13.91 9.39
N GLY A 109 15.65 -13.79 8.53
CA GLY A 109 16.89 -14.57 8.62
C GLY A 109 16.72 -16.06 8.33
N LEU A 110 15.54 -16.49 7.84
CA LEU A 110 15.22 -17.89 7.58
C LEU A 110 15.43 -18.25 6.11
N LYS A 111 15.81 -19.51 5.90
CA LYS A 111 15.84 -20.16 4.58
C LYS A 111 14.76 -21.25 4.50
N GLN A 112 14.50 -21.75 3.30
CA GLN A 112 13.51 -22.81 3.09
C GLN A 112 13.79 -24.08 3.94
N ALA A 113 15.06 -24.39 4.19
CA ALA A 113 15.44 -25.50 5.04
C ALA A 113 15.03 -25.27 6.51
N ASP A 114 15.14 -24.02 6.98
CA ASP A 114 14.76 -23.66 8.35
C ASP A 114 13.24 -23.76 8.56
N LEU A 115 12.44 -23.37 7.56
CA LEU A 115 10.98 -23.52 7.62
C LEU A 115 10.59 -24.99 7.79
N ARG A 116 11.19 -25.87 6.99
CA ARG A 116 10.93 -27.32 7.08
C ARG A 116 11.38 -27.92 8.40
N SER A 117 12.60 -27.61 8.84
CA SER A 117 13.14 -28.18 10.08
C SER A 117 12.41 -27.73 11.34
N ARG A 118 11.81 -26.53 11.31
CA ARG A 118 11.02 -25.97 12.42
C ARG A 118 9.53 -26.29 12.34
N GLY A 119 9.07 -27.02 11.31
CA GLY A 119 7.66 -27.32 11.12
C GLY A 119 6.80 -26.06 10.93
N LEU A 120 7.31 -25.08 10.18
CA LEU A 120 6.61 -23.84 9.88
C LEU A 120 6.03 -23.89 8.45
N PRO A 121 4.86 -24.50 8.25
CA PRO A 121 4.24 -24.53 6.94
C PRO A 121 3.88 -23.13 6.50
N MET A 122 3.74 -22.95 5.19
CA MET A 122 3.29 -21.72 4.59
C MET A 122 2.45 -22.05 3.34
N GLY A 123 1.42 -21.27 3.08
CA GLY A 123 0.62 -21.44 1.88
C GLY A 123 1.42 -21.11 0.61
N ASP A 124 0.95 -21.60 -0.53
CA ASP A 124 1.47 -21.23 -1.84
C ASP A 124 0.79 -19.95 -2.31
N ALA A 125 1.59 -18.97 -2.77
CA ALA A 125 1.05 -17.74 -3.32
C ALA A 125 0.45 -18.01 -4.71
N PRO A 126 -0.74 -17.46 -5.03
CA PRO A 126 -1.35 -17.63 -6.34
C PRO A 126 -0.51 -17.01 -7.45
N ALA A 127 0.28 -15.99 -7.12
CA ALA A 127 1.25 -15.36 -8.02
C ALA A 127 2.37 -14.70 -7.22
N THR A 128 3.51 -14.45 -7.88
CA THR A 128 4.57 -13.62 -7.30
C THR A 128 4.31 -12.14 -7.58
N LEU A 129 4.68 -11.29 -6.62
CA LEU A 129 4.61 -9.83 -6.76
C LEU A 129 6.02 -9.25 -6.83
N THR A 130 6.20 -8.27 -7.69
CA THR A 130 7.43 -7.47 -7.76
C THR A 130 7.51 -6.51 -6.56
N PRO A 131 8.70 -5.98 -6.21
CA PRO A 131 8.81 -5.00 -5.14
C PRO A 131 7.93 -3.76 -5.33
N ASN A 132 7.74 -3.31 -6.57
CA ASN A 132 6.84 -2.20 -6.88
C ASN A 132 5.38 -2.56 -6.61
N GLU A 133 4.92 -3.72 -7.06
CA GLU A 133 3.56 -4.20 -6.81
C GLU A 133 3.28 -4.38 -5.31
N ILE A 134 4.23 -4.90 -4.54
CA ILE A 134 4.11 -4.98 -3.08
C ILE A 134 3.96 -3.58 -2.45
N GLY A 135 4.71 -2.59 -2.96
CA GLY A 135 4.58 -1.20 -2.53
C GLY A 135 3.21 -0.61 -2.81
N LEU A 136 2.71 -0.77 -4.04
CA LEU A 136 1.37 -0.29 -4.45
C LEU A 136 0.25 -0.97 -3.66
N LEU A 137 0.37 -2.27 -3.42
CA LEU A 137 -0.58 -3.01 -2.59
C LEU A 137 -0.58 -2.50 -1.14
N ALA A 138 0.59 -2.26 -0.54
CA ALA A 138 0.69 -1.72 0.81
C ALA A 138 0.09 -0.31 0.91
N ASP A 139 0.30 0.54 -0.09
CA ASP A 139 -0.26 1.89 -0.14
C ASP A 139 -1.80 1.86 -0.25
N PHE A 140 -2.35 0.97 -1.09
CA PHE A 140 -3.79 0.73 -1.16
C PHE A 140 -4.35 0.24 0.18
N LEU A 141 -3.72 -0.75 0.80
CA LEU A 141 -4.16 -1.30 2.09
C LEU A 141 -4.20 -0.22 3.18
N LEU A 142 -3.19 0.62 3.29
CA LEU A 142 -3.17 1.74 4.25
C LEU A 142 -4.22 2.80 3.95
N ALA A 143 -4.41 3.12 2.68
CA ALA A 143 -5.37 4.13 2.28
C ALA A 143 -6.82 3.70 2.51
N LYS A 144 -7.14 2.41 2.28
CA LYS A 144 -8.53 1.95 2.15
C LYS A 144 -8.97 0.88 3.16
N ILE A 145 -8.05 0.15 3.78
CA ILE A 145 -8.39 -1.05 4.57
C ILE A 145 -7.81 -0.99 5.99
N VAL A 146 -6.49 -0.97 6.11
CA VAL A 146 -5.80 -1.13 7.41
C VAL A 146 -6.14 0.00 8.36
N GLY A 147 -6.58 -0.35 9.56
CA GLY A 147 -6.91 0.61 10.61
C GLY A 147 -8.19 1.41 10.39
N LYS A 148 -9.03 1.02 9.40
CA LYS A 148 -10.28 1.77 9.09
C LYS A 148 -11.45 1.39 10.00
N GLY A 149 -11.25 0.41 10.89
CA GLY A 149 -12.30 -0.04 11.80
C GLY A 149 -13.44 -0.77 11.09
N PRO A 150 -14.59 -0.95 11.75
CA PRO A 150 -15.73 -1.64 11.17
C PRO A 150 -16.14 -1.04 9.83
N LEU A 151 -16.55 -1.90 8.90
CA LEU A 151 -17.00 -1.48 7.59
C LEU A 151 -18.35 -0.77 7.69
N SER A 152 -18.44 0.46 7.18
CA SER A 152 -19.71 1.16 7.02
C SER A 152 -20.34 0.86 5.65
N ARG A 153 -21.65 1.03 5.56
CA ARG A 153 -22.38 0.91 4.28
C ARG A 153 -21.87 1.90 3.23
N ALA A 154 -21.53 3.11 3.65
CA ALA A 154 -20.96 4.13 2.75
C ALA A 154 -19.62 3.68 2.16
N GLN A 155 -18.73 3.10 2.97
CA GLN A 155 -17.44 2.56 2.51
C GLN A 155 -17.63 1.36 1.57
N CYS A 156 -18.64 0.52 1.80
CA CYS A 156 -19.00 -0.56 0.90
C CYS A 156 -19.42 -0.03 -0.47
N ILE A 157 -20.31 0.96 -0.50
CA ILE A 157 -20.76 1.59 -1.75
C ILE A 157 -19.59 2.26 -2.47
N GLU A 158 -18.71 2.97 -1.75
CA GLU A 158 -17.49 3.57 -2.32
C GLU A 158 -16.59 2.51 -2.95
N PHE A 159 -16.38 1.38 -2.27
CA PHE A 159 -15.53 0.29 -2.74
C PHE A 159 -16.06 -0.31 -4.06
N TRP A 160 -17.37 -0.58 -4.14
CA TRP A 160 -17.98 -1.18 -5.33
C TRP A 160 -18.37 -0.15 -6.40
N GLY A 161 -18.25 1.16 -6.10
CA GLY A 161 -18.71 2.25 -6.98
C GLY A 161 -20.24 2.33 -7.16
N LYS A 162 -21.00 1.46 -6.51
CA LYS A 162 -22.47 1.37 -6.53
C LYS A 162 -22.99 0.57 -5.34
N PRO A 163 -24.27 0.75 -4.95
CA PRO A 163 -24.92 -0.13 -4.00
C PRO A 163 -25.01 -1.56 -4.57
N VAL A 164 -24.52 -2.53 -3.81
CA VAL A 164 -24.65 -3.97 -4.08
C VAL A 164 -25.29 -4.67 -2.87
N GLU A 165 -25.79 -5.90 -3.04
CA GLU A 165 -26.45 -6.64 -1.96
C GLU A 165 -25.59 -6.77 -0.71
N ALA A 166 -24.29 -7.05 -0.86
CA ALA A 166 -23.34 -7.12 0.25
C ALA A 166 -23.30 -5.84 1.10
N CYS A 167 -23.64 -4.66 0.53
CA CYS A 167 -23.68 -3.41 1.27
C CYS A 167 -24.96 -3.26 2.12
N SER A 168 -26.04 -3.95 1.77
CA SER A 168 -27.30 -3.90 2.54
C SER A 168 -27.23 -4.74 3.83
N GLU A 169 -26.32 -5.69 3.89
CA GLU A 169 -26.10 -6.55 5.06
C GLU A 169 -25.24 -5.90 6.15
N ILE A 170 -24.60 -4.75 5.83
CA ILE A 170 -23.78 -4.01 6.79
C ILE A 170 -24.71 -3.23 7.72
N ARG A 171 -24.69 -3.60 9.00
CA ARG A 171 -25.41 -2.90 10.05
C ARG A 171 -24.58 -1.72 10.54
N GLU A 172 -25.17 -0.55 10.55
CA GLU A 172 -24.58 0.67 11.15
C GLU A 172 -24.72 0.66 12.67
#